data_df305691c1cd1c625ac5a2b9abe81215
#
_entry.id   df305691c1cd1c625ac5a2b9abe81215
#
_cell.length_a   1.000
_cell.length_b   1.000
_cell.length_c   1.000
_cell.angle_alpha   90.00
_cell.angle_beta   90.00
_cell.angle_gamma   90.00
#
_symmetry.space_group_name_H-M   'P 1'
#
loop_
_entity.id
_entity.type
_entity.pdbx_description
1 polymer ?
#
loop_
_entity_poly.entity_id
_entity_poly.type
_entity_poly.pdbx_seq_one_letter_code
_entity_poly.pdbx_strand_id
1 'polypeptide(L)'
;MAKVLVLYDTKTGNTKKMAEYVAEGAARVATTEVRLKSIAEAGEEDVLWCDGIAVGSPTHVGIMSNSMKRFWDQATPDLWGKIDGRIGCAFSSSGGWGGGSEMTCQSILTVLINFGLLVFGVPDYTGEGFTLHYGVALAGEPRAEQEIEACRRLGERLAQWVGVYFDGRAELRPPPFKER
;
A
#
# COMPACT_ATOMS: atom_id res chain seq x y z
N MET A 1 9.99 16.23 5.53
CA MET A 1 10.48 14.89 5.14
C MET A 1 9.30 13.96 5.12
N ALA A 2 8.99 13.38 3.97
CA ALA A 2 7.86 12.49 3.75
C ALA A 2 7.91 11.27 4.67
N LYS A 3 6.77 10.90 5.28
CA LYS A 3 6.66 9.77 6.20
C LYS A 3 5.73 8.72 5.62
N VAL A 4 6.27 7.55 5.33
CA VAL A 4 5.52 6.43 4.73
C VAL A 4 5.46 5.26 5.68
N LEU A 5 4.25 4.78 5.96
CA LEU A 5 4.00 3.54 6.68
C LEU A 5 3.63 2.44 5.68
N VAL A 6 4.31 1.31 5.74
CA VAL A 6 3.89 0.07 5.09
C VAL A 6 3.34 -0.86 6.17
N LEU A 7 2.02 -0.97 6.21
CA LEU A 7 1.28 -1.75 7.21
C LEU A 7 0.78 -3.04 6.57
N TYR A 8 1.02 -4.19 7.20
CA TYR A 8 0.60 -5.45 6.62
C TYR A 8 0.08 -6.46 7.63
N ASP A 9 -0.84 -7.32 7.18
CA ASP A 9 -1.14 -8.62 7.78
C ASP A 9 -0.58 -9.73 6.90
N THR A 10 -0.26 -10.87 7.50
CA THR A 10 0.21 -12.05 6.78
C THR A 10 -0.06 -13.32 7.56
N LYS A 11 -0.49 -14.38 6.88
CA LYS A 11 -0.68 -15.71 7.47
C LYS A 11 0.46 -16.68 7.11
N THR A 12 0.95 -16.61 5.87
CA THR A 12 1.93 -17.57 5.33
C THR A 12 3.25 -16.91 4.91
N GLY A 13 3.39 -15.58 5.13
CA GLY A 13 4.57 -14.82 4.75
C GLY A 13 4.48 -14.11 3.40
N ASN A 14 3.54 -14.47 2.52
CA ASN A 14 3.45 -13.92 1.17
C ASN A 14 3.25 -12.40 1.17
N THR A 15 2.25 -11.90 1.92
CA THR A 15 2.00 -10.47 2.03
C THR A 15 3.14 -9.73 2.73
N LYS A 16 3.81 -10.37 3.70
CA LYS A 16 5.02 -9.82 4.32
C LYS A 16 6.10 -9.57 3.27
N LYS A 17 6.35 -10.56 2.39
CA LYS A 17 7.35 -10.44 1.33
C LYS A 17 7.02 -9.31 0.35
N MET A 18 5.74 -9.13 0.01
CA MET A 18 5.29 -7.97 -0.76
C MET A 18 5.58 -6.65 -0.02
N ALA A 19 5.25 -6.59 1.28
CA ALA A 19 5.45 -5.41 2.11
C ALA A 19 6.92 -4.97 2.19
N GLU A 20 7.85 -5.94 2.26
CA GLU A 20 9.30 -5.67 2.21
C GLU A 20 9.69 -4.95 0.92
N TYR A 21 9.22 -5.43 -0.24
CA TYR A 21 9.49 -4.78 -1.53
C TYR A 21 8.77 -3.44 -1.71
N VAL A 22 7.56 -3.28 -1.15
CA VAL A 22 6.88 -1.97 -1.13
C VAL A 22 7.70 -0.96 -0.31
N ALA A 23 8.23 -1.37 0.83
CA ALA A 23 9.09 -0.52 1.67
C ALA A 23 10.42 -0.17 0.96
N GLU A 24 11.04 -1.14 0.27
CA GLU A 24 12.22 -0.88 -0.58
C GLU A 24 11.92 0.16 -1.65
N GLY A 25 10.77 0.05 -2.31
CA GLY A 25 10.34 1.01 -3.33
C GLY A 25 10.14 2.42 -2.77
N ALA A 26 9.48 2.55 -1.63
CA ALA A 26 9.31 3.85 -0.96
C ALA A 26 10.66 4.48 -0.57
N ALA A 27 11.62 3.68 -0.15
CA ALA A 27 12.96 4.13 0.22
C ALA A 27 13.81 4.59 -0.99
N ARG A 28 13.42 4.29 -2.24
CA ARG A 28 14.08 4.84 -3.44
C ARG A 28 13.92 6.35 -3.57
N VAL A 29 12.86 6.92 -2.98
CA VAL A 29 12.63 8.35 -3.00
C VAL A 29 13.43 9.00 -1.87
N ALA A 30 14.45 9.76 -2.22
CA ALA A 30 15.32 10.44 -1.26
C ALA A 30 14.50 11.30 -0.29
N THR A 31 14.95 11.39 0.97
CA THR A 31 14.29 12.13 2.06
C THR A 31 12.91 11.57 2.47
N THR A 32 12.67 10.28 2.23
CA THR A 32 11.49 9.58 2.75
C THR A 32 11.88 8.75 3.97
N GLU A 33 11.17 8.94 5.09
CA GLU A 33 11.25 8.05 6.24
C GLU A 33 10.22 6.93 6.06
N VAL A 34 10.67 5.67 6.10
CA VAL A 34 9.81 4.51 5.87
C VAL A 34 9.75 3.66 7.14
N ARG A 35 8.54 3.33 7.58
CA ARG A 35 8.29 2.32 8.60
C ARG A 35 7.59 1.13 7.97
N LEU A 36 8.12 -0.07 8.22
CA LEU A 36 7.50 -1.35 7.84
C LEU A 36 7.03 -2.04 9.11
N LYS A 37 5.72 -2.26 9.26
CA LYS A 37 5.14 -2.91 10.45
C LYS A 37 4.03 -3.88 10.09
N SER A 38 4.00 -5.01 10.79
CA SER A 38 2.82 -5.86 10.82
C SER A 38 1.74 -5.24 11.73
N ILE A 39 0.47 -5.63 11.53
CA ILE A 39 -0.63 -5.20 12.42
C ILE A 39 -0.47 -5.72 13.86
N ALA A 40 0.40 -6.70 14.10
CA ALA A 40 0.73 -7.18 15.45
C ALA A 40 1.73 -6.27 16.18
N GLU A 41 2.49 -5.46 15.44
CA GLU A 41 3.53 -4.55 15.93
C GLU A 41 3.12 -3.08 15.85
N ALA A 42 2.13 -2.77 15.02
CA ALA A 42 1.66 -1.41 14.80
C ALA A 42 0.54 -1.03 15.76
N GLY A 43 0.54 0.24 16.15
CA GLY A 43 -0.54 0.89 16.85
C GLY A 43 -1.11 2.08 16.09
N GLU A 44 -2.09 2.73 16.70
CA GLU A 44 -2.71 3.95 16.18
C GLU A 44 -1.67 5.06 15.97
N GLU A 45 -0.66 5.13 16.85
CA GLU A 45 0.44 6.10 16.78
C GLU A 45 1.27 5.97 15.51
N ASP A 46 1.42 4.77 14.95
CA ASP A 46 2.13 4.57 13.69
C ASP A 46 1.31 5.09 12.50
N VAL A 47 0.00 4.89 12.55
CA VAL A 47 -0.91 5.45 11.55
C VAL A 47 -0.97 6.96 11.68
N LEU A 48 -1.03 7.51 12.89
CA LEU A 48 -1.00 8.96 13.12
C LEU A 48 0.33 9.61 12.73
N TRP A 49 1.41 8.87 12.74
CA TRP A 49 2.74 9.38 12.38
C TRP A 49 2.93 9.60 10.89
N CYS A 50 2.36 8.75 10.02
CA CYS A 50 2.65 8.77 8.59
C CYS A 50 1.85 9.85 7.83
N ASP A 51 2.40 10.33 6.73
CA ASP A 51 1.72 11.18 5.74
C ASP A 51 1.08 10.34 4.63
N GLY A 52 1.63 9.15 4.40
CA GLY A 52 1.11 8.16 3.46
C GLY A 52 1.23 6.74 3.97
N ILE A 53 0.28 5.89 3.57
CA ILE A 53 0.19 4.50 4.02
C ILE A 53 -0.04 3.54 2.86
N ALA A 54 0.78 2.48 2.79
CA ALA A 54 0.50 1.31 1.96
C ALA A 54 -0.02 0.18 2.86
N VAL A 55 -1.22 -0.31 2.59
CA VAL A 55 -1.86 -1.35 3.40
C VAL A 55 -1.91 -2.67 2.64
N GLY A 56 -1.37 -3.72 3.25
CA GLY A 56 -1.33 -5.07 2.68
C GLY A 56 -2.08 -6.10 3.51
N SER A 57 -2.91 -6.90 2.85
CA SER A 57 -3.63 -8.00 3.47
C SER A 57 -3.62 -9.25 2.61
N PRO A 58 -3.55 -10.45 3.21
CA PRO A 58 -3.89 -11.65 2.48
C PRO A 58 -5.37 -11.65 2.13
N THR A 59 -5.72 -12.28 1.01
CA THR A 59 -7.12 -12.49 0.63
C THR A 59 -7.72 -13.61 1.47
N HIS A 60 -8.72 -13.29 2.28
CA HIS A 60 -9.51 -14.26 3.02
C HIS A 60 -10.98 -14.16 2.60
N VAL A 61 -11.49 -15.23 1.98
CA VAL A 61 -12.90 -15.28 1.51
C VAL A 61 -13.26 -14.08 0.63
N GLY A 62 -12.32 -13.70 -0.27
CA GLY A 62 -12.53 -12.69 -1.30
C GLY A 62 -12.21 -11.23 -0.91
N ILE A 63 -11.96 -10.93 0.38
CA ILE A 63 -11.65 -9.59 0.88
C ILE A 63 -10.45 -9.61 1.84
N MET A 64 -10.13 -8.47 2.46
CA MET A 64 -9.07 -8.40 3.47
C MET A 64 -9.33 -9.37 4.63
N SER A 65 -8.26 -9.78 5.29
CA SER A 65 -8.32 -10.67 6.45
C SER A 65 -9.14 -10.05 7.59
N ASN A 66 -9.75 -10.92 8.40
CA ASN A 66 -10.43 -10.50 9.62
C ASN A 66 -9.48 -9.73 10.56
N SER A 67 -8.21 -10.12 10.64
CA SER A 67 -7.22 -9.45 11.49
C SER A 67 -6.96 -8.01 11.03
N MET A 68 -6.79 -7.79 9.73
CA MET A 68 -6.65 -6.45 9.15
C MET A 68 -7.91 -5.61 9.38
N LYS A 69 -9.10 -6.18 9.14
CA LYS A 69 -10.36 -5.46 9.38
C LYS A 69 -10.52 -5.09 10.86
N ARG A 70 -10.19 -6.02 11.77
CA ARG A 70 -10.24 -5.78 13.21
C ARG A 70 -9.29 -4.66 13.63
N PHE A 71 -8.08 -4.59 13.07
CA PHE A 71 -7.14 -3.50 13.34
C PHE A 71 -7.80 -2.15 13.08
N TRP A 72 -8.41 -1.98 11.91
CA TRP A 72 -9.10 -0.72 11.55
C TRP A 72 -10.32 -0.45 12.43
N ASP A 73 -11.11 -1.47 12.76
CA ASP A 73 -12.29 -1.30 13.64
C ASP A 73 -11.89 -0.85 15.05
N GLN A 74 -10.79 -1.40 15.60
CA GLN A 74 -10.30 -1.04 16.93
C GLN A 74 -9.62 0.33 16.94
N ALA A 75 -8.90 0.69 15.89
CA ALA A 75 -8.23 1.98 15.77
C ALA A 75 -9.17 3.14 15.43
N THR A 76 -10.41 2.88 15.02
CA THR A 76 -11.37 3.91 14.59
C THR A 76 -11.56 5.05 15.61
N PRO A 77 -11.74 4.82 16.92
CA PRO A 77 -11.94 5.91 17.88
C PRO A 77 -10.77 6.89 17.92
N ASP A 78 -9.57 6.42 17.70
CA ASP A 78 -8.35 7.23 17.79
C ASP A 78 -7.95 7.89 16.46
N LEU A 79 -8.35 7.31 15.33
CA LEU A 79 -7.99 7.75 13.99
C LEU A 79 -9.05 8.63 13.31
N TRP A 80 -10.32 8.51 13.69
CA TRP A 80 -11.41 9.20 13.01
C TRP A 80 -11.24 10.71 13.01
N GLY A 81 -11.25 11.31 11.81
CA GLY A 81 -11.06 12.75 11.62
C GLY A 81 -9.63 13.25 11.85
N LYS A 82 -8.66 12.36 12.13
CA LYS A 82 -7.26 12.74 12.37
C LYS A 82 -6.31 12.38 11.22
N ILE A 83 -6.76 11.51 10.30
CA ILE A 83 -5.95 11.05 9.16
C ILE A 83 -6.53 11.43 7.80
N ASP A 84 -7.54 12.29 7.81
CA ASP A 84 -8.15 12.87 6.62
C ASP A 84 -7.11 13.61 5.75
N GLY A 85 -7.21 13.44 4.44
CA GLY A 85 -6.32 14.07 3.46
C GLY A 85 -4.94 13.39 3.31
N ARG A 86 -4.63 12.34 4.06
CA ARG A 86 -3.43 11.53 3.84
C ARG A 86 -3.54 10.69 2.58
N ILE A 87 -2.43 10.11 2.13
CA ILE A 87 -2.39 9.35 0.88
C ILE A 87 -2.34 7.85 1.18
N GLY A 88 -3.14 7.05 0.47
CA GLY A 88 -3.21 5.61 0.69
C GLY A 88 -3.19 4.77 -0.58
N CYS A 89 -2.64 3.56 -0.47
CA CYS A 89 -2.69 2.54 -1.51
C CYS A 89 -2.77 1.13 -0.91
N ALA A 90 -3.04 0.13 -1.75
CA ALA A 90 -3.29 -1.22 -1.30
C ALA A 90 -2.42 -2.26 -2.03
N PHE A 91 -2.15 -3.38 -1.37
CA PHE A 91 -1.58 -4.58 -1.98
C PHE A 91 -2.13 -5.84 -1.34
N SER A 92 -2.17 -6.94 -2.09
CA SER A 92 -2.75 -8.19 -1.60
C SER A 92 -2.14 -9.42 -2.26
N SER A 93 -2.14 -10.52 -1.53
CA SER A 93 -1.80 -11.85 -2.01
C SER A 93 -2.94 -12.82 -1.76
N SER A 94 -3.31 -13.60 -2.78
CA SER A 94 -4.25 -14.73 -2.68
C SER A 94 -3.52 -16.05 -2.86
N GLY A 95 -4.21 -17.16 -2.59
CA GLY A 95 -3.65 -18.52 -2.79
C GLY A 95 -3.44 -18.93 -4.24
N GLY A 96 -4.05 -18.19 -5.20
CA GLY A 96 -3.95 -18.47 -6.64
C GLY A 96 -4.57 -17.36 -7.46
N TRP A 97 -4.27 -17.28 -8.75
CA TRP A 97 -4.86 -16.34 -9.68
C TRP A 97 -6.39 -16.50 -9.75
N GLY A 98 -7.11 -15.41 -9.82
CA GLY A 98 -8.57 -15.40 -9.72
C GLY A 98 -9.10 -15.56 -8.29
N GLY A 99 -8.23 -15.61 -7.27
CA GLY A 99 -8.59 -15.78 -5.86
C GLY A 99 -9.15 -14.56 -5.16
N GLY A 100 -9.29 -13.40 -5.84
CA GLY A 100 -9.88 -12.19 -5.28
C GLY A 100 -8.88 -11.21 -4.68
N SER A 101 -7.59 -11.27 -5.06
CA SER A 101 -6.58 -10.32 -4.58
C SER A 101 -6.91 -8.88 -4.96
N GLU A 102 -7.44 -8.61 -6.15
CA GLU A 102 -7.89 -7.27 -6.55
C GLU A 102 -9.09 -6.80 -5.72
N MET A 103 -10.05 -7.69 -5.43
CA MET A 103 -11.19 -7.37 -4.56
C MET A 103 -10.71 -7.06 -3.13
N THR A 104 -9.65 -7.74 -2.68
CA THR A 104 -9.02 -7.44 -1.40
C THR A 104 -8.39 -6.04 -1.40
N CYS A 105 -7.68 -5.65 -2.46
CA CYS A 105 -7.18 -4.28 -2.62
C CYS A 105 -8.35 -3.28 -2.57
N GLN A 106 -9.45 -3.53 -3.28
CA GLN A 106 -10.65 -2.67 -3.25
C GLN A 106 -11.24 -2.57 -1.84
N SER A 107 -11.32 -3.66 -1.08
CA SER A 107 -11.82 -3.63 0.28
C SER A 107 -10.94 -2.79 1.22
N ILE A 108 -9.62 -2.83 1.03
CA ILE A 108 -8.66 -1.98 1.75
C ILE A 108 -8.88 -0.50 1.36
N LEU A 109 -8.93 -0.20 0.06
CA LEU A 109 -9.14 1.17 -0.43
C LEU A 109 -10.45 1.75 0.09
N THR A 110 -11.51 0.94 0.19
CA THR A 110 -12.79 1.36 0.77
C THR A 110 -12.65 1.81 2.22
N VAL A 111 -11.87 1.08 3.03
CA VAL A 111 -11.58 1.48 4.41
C VAL A 111 -10.79 2.81 4.44
N LEU A 112 -9.75 2.95 3.62
CA LEU A 112 -8.96 4.17 3.56
C LEU A 112 -9.77 5.39 3.14
N ILE A 113 -10.64 5.23 2.12
CA ILE A 113 -11.57 6.28 1.68
C ILE A 113 -12.54 6.67 2.81
N ASN A 114 -13.03 5.70 3.59
CA ASN A 114 -13.93 5.96 4.72
C ASN A 114 -13.27 6.82 5.81
N PHE A 115 -11.95 6.75 5.96
CA PHE A 115 -11.16 7.64 6.83
C PHE A 115 -10.75 8.95 6.16
N GLY A 116 -11.17 9.22 4.92
CA GLY A 116 -10.88 10.47 4.20
C GLY A 116 -9.53 10.49 3.47
N LEU A 117 -8.85 9.35 3.31
CA LEU A 117 -7.57 9.32 2.59
C LEU A 117 -7.78 9.50 1.08
N LEU A 118 -6.82 10.16 0.45
CA LEU A 118 -6.67 10.21 -1.00
C LEU A 118 -6.03 8.91 -1.47
N VAL A 119 -6.79 8.08 -2.19
CA VAL A 119 -6.29 6.80 -2.67
C VAL A 119 -5.91 6.86 -4.15
N PHE A 120 -4.96 6.03 -4.57
CA PHE A 120 -4.50 5.97 -5.95
C PHE A 120 -4.19 4.54 -6.38
N GLY A 121 -4.21 4.33 -7.70
CA GLY A 121 -3.66 3.17 -8.36
C GLY A 121 -2.48 3.56 -9.26
N VAL A 122 -1.78 2.58 -9.79
CA VAL A 122 -0.65 2.80 -10.72
C VAL A 122 -1.05 2.29 -12.11
N PRO A 123 -1.24 3.20 -13.11
CA PRO A 123 -1.71 2.80 -14.44
C PRO A 123 -0.58 2.27 -15.33
N ASP A 124 0.54 1.84 -14.74
CA ASP A 124 1.70 1.30 -15.43
C ASP A 124 1.62 -0.20 -15.62
N TYR A 125 2.41 -0.67 -16.59
CA TYR A 125 2.77 -2.07 -16.71
C TYR A 125 4.18 -2.29 -16.16
N THR A 126 4.37 -3.31 -15.32
CA THR A 126 5.70 -3.74 -14.84
C THR A 126 6.21 -4.96 -15.60
N GLY A 127 5.38 -5.50 -16.50
CA GLY A 127 5.67 -6.59 -17.41
C GLY A 127 4.51 -6.81 -18.37
N GLU A 128 4.67 -7.72 -19.33
CA GLU A 128 3.61 -8.05 -20.26
C GLU A 128 2.39 -8.62 -19.53
N GLY A 129 1.23 -7.98 -19.71
CA GLY A 129 -0.04 -8.39 -19.09
C GLY A 129 -0.12 -8.17 -17.58
N PHE A 130 0.81 -7.43 -16.97
CA PHE A 130 0.80 -7.16 -15.52
C PHE A 130 0.55 -5.68 -15.23
N THR A 131 -0.55 -5.38 -14.55
CA THR A 131 -1.01 -4.02 -14.23
C THR A 131 -1.22 -3.84 -12.73
N LEU A 132 -1.25 -2.58 -12.27
CA LEU A 132 -1.37 -2.20 -10.85
C LEU A 132 -2.57 -1.26 -10.60
N HIS A 133 -3.62 -1.34 -11.41
CA HIS A 133 -4.70 -0.34 -11.43
C HIS A 133 -5.38 -0.15 -10.07
N TYR A 134 -5.50 -1.21 -9.27
CA TYR A 134 -6.13 -1.16 -7.95
C TYR A 134 -5.12 -1.36 -6.79
N GLY A 135 -3.84 -1.41 -7.12
CA GLY A 135 -2.76 -1.81 -6.24
C GLY A 135 -2.07 -3.07 -6.74
N VAL A 136 -1.15 -3.63 -5.97
CA VAL A 136 -0.46 -4.87 -6.34
C VAL A 136 -1.26 -6.08 -5.89
N ALA A 137 -1.72 -6.88 -6.84
CA ALA A 137 -2.50 -8.10 -6.60
C ALA A 137 -1.72 -9.32 -7.13
N LEU A 138 -1.29 -10.22 -6.23
CA LEU A 138 -0.48 -11.38 -6.57
C LEU A 138 -1.13 -12.71 -6.17
N ALA A 139 -0.61 -13.78 -6.76
CA ALA A 139 -0.88 -15.17 -6.37
C ALA A 139 0.35 -15.74 -5.66
N GLY A 140 0.28 -15.88 -4.34
CA GLY A 140 1.43 -16.29 -3.51
C GLY A 140 2.38 -15.14 -3.20
N GLU A 141 3.65 -15.46 -2.97
CA GLU A 141 4.71 -14.47 -2.79
C GLU A 141 5.23 -13.94 -4.13
N PRO A 142 5.77 -12.72 -4.19
CA PRO A 142 6.42 -12.21 -5.40
C PRO A 142 7.69 -13.04 -5.72
N ARG A 143 7.76 -13.57 -6.94
CA ARG A 143 8.86 -14.44 -7.41
C ARG A 143 9.49 -13.93 -8.69
N ALA A 144 8.66 -13.53 -9.66
CA ALA A 144 9.14 -12.96 -10.90
C ALA A 144 9.60 -11.52 -10.71
N GLU A 145 10.59 -11.08 -11.48
CA GLU A 145 11.10 -9.69 -11.40
C GLU A 145 9.99 -8.65 -11.60
N GLN A 146 9.07 -8.92 -12.52
CA GLN A 146 7.91 -8.03 -12.75
C GLN A 146 6.99 -7.90 -11.52
N GLU A 147 6.83 -8.97 -10.72
CA GLU A 147 6.03 -8.96 -9.50
C GLU A 147 6.73 -8.19 -8.37
N ILE A 148 8.05 -8.37 -8.28
CA ILE A 148 8.91 -7.66 -7.33
C ILE A 148 8.92 -6.17 -7.67
N GLU A 149 9.13 -5.83 -8.95
CA GLU A 149 9.13 -4.44 -9.40
C GLU A 149 7.74 -3.79 -9.26
N ALA A 150 6.66 -4.55 -9.40
CA ALA A 150 5.31 -4.06 -9.12
C ALA A 150 5.18 -3.58 -7.67
N CYS A 151 5.66 -4.37 -6.70
CA CYS A 151 5.65 -3.99 -5.30
C CYS A 151 6.51 -2.72 -5.06
N ARG A 152 7.71 -2.69 -5.61
CA ARG A 152 8.60 -1.51 -5.50
C ARG A 152 7.97 -0.27 -6.14
N ARG A 153 7.38 -0.42 -7.32
CA ARG A 153 6.71 0.68 -8.04
C ARG A 153 5.56 1.28 -7.24
N LEU A 154 4.78 0.46 -6.53
CA LEU A 154 3.71 0.94 -5.67
C LEU A 154 4.25 1.79 -4.53
N GLY A 155 5.29 1.31 -3.84
CA GLY A 155 5.91 2.02 -2.73
C GLY A 155 6.58 3.32 -3.17
N GLU A 156 7.33 3.29 -4.26
CA GLU A 156 7.96 4.47 -4.86
C GLU A 156 6.90 5.53 -5.24
N ARG A 157 5.78 5.11 -5.87
CA ARG A 157 4.69 6.00 -6.24
C ARG A 157 4.03 6.64 -5.03
N LEU A 158 3.85 5.90 -3.94
CA LEU A 158 3.34 6.43 -2.68
C LEU A 158 4.27 7.52 -2.14
N ALA A 159 5.56 7.22 -2.03
CA ALA A 159 6.55 8.18 -1.52
C ALA A 159 6.67 9.43 -2.39
N GLN A 160 6.58 9.29 -3.72
CA GLN A 160 6.54 10.42 -4.66
C GLN A 160 5.35 11.34 -4.38
N TRP A 161 4.13 10.80 -4.29
CA TRP A 161 2.94 11.61 -4.02
C TRP A 161 2.99 12.25 -2.63
N VAL A 162 3.46 11.54 -1.61
CA VAL A 162 3.66 12.11 -0.26
C VAL A 162 4.65 13.26 -0.32
N GLY A 163 5.77 13.10 -1.00
CA GLY A 163 6.75 14.18 -1.18
C GLY A 163 6.19 15.41 -1.91
N VAL A 164 5.35 15.20 -2.92
CA VAL A 164 4.68 16.31 -3.64
C VAL A 164 3.72 17.06 -2.73
N TYR A 165 2.84 16.34 -2.00
CA TYR A 165 1.76 16.96 -1.24
C TYR A 165 2.19 17.51 0.12
N PHE A 166 3.08 16.82 0.84
CA PHE A 166 3.44 17.16 2.21
C PHE A 166 4.79 17.91 2.33
N ASP A 167 5.73 17.66 1.41
CA ASP A 167 7.02 18.35 1.40
C ASP A 167 7.11 19.45 0.31
N GLY A 168 6.08 19.63 -0.53
CA GLY A 168 6.05 20.60 -1.60
C GLY A 168 7.03 20.31 -2.75
N ARG A 169 7.49 19.07 -2.89
CA ARG A 169 8.50 18.64 -3.87
C ARG A 169 7.87 18.32 -5.22
N ALA A 170 7.50 19.35 -5.95
CA ALA A 170 6.82 19.23 -7.24
C ALA A 170 7.59 18.40 -8.28
N GLU A 171 8.92 18.37 -8.20
CA GLU A 171 9.80 17.58 -9.08
C GLU A 171 9.63 16.06 -8.92
N LEU A 172 9.05 15.60 -7.81
CA LEU A 172 8.72 14.18 -7.58
C LEU A 172 7.44 13.74 -8.29
N ARG A 173 6.68 14.67 -8.88
CA ARG A 173 5.44 14.34 -9.55
C ARG A 173 5.70 13.29 -10.65
N PRO A 174 5.09 12.10 -10.56
CA PRO A 174 5.26 11.09 -11.58
C PRO A 174 4.78 11.63 -12.94
N PRO A 175 5.58 11.52 -14.01
CA PRO A 175 5.13 11.92 -15.33
C PRO A 175 3.96 11.05 -15.80
N PRO A 176 3.10 11.55 -16.70
CA PRO A 176 2.04 10.76 -17.31
C PRO A 176 2.61 9.47 -17.92
N PHE A 177 1.85 8.37 -17.87
CA PHE A 177 2.31 7.05 -18.33
C PHE A 177 2.83 7.06 -19.78
N LYS A 178 2.21 7.84 -20.66
CA LYS A 178 2.61 7.95 -22.09
C LYS A 178 3.89 8.77 -22.33
N GLU A 179 4.41 9.42 -21.31
CA GLU A 179 5.62 10.27 -21.38
C GLU A 179 6.85 9.60 -20.76
N ARG A 180 6.76 8.28 -20.43
CA ARG A 180 7.83 7.50 -19.80
C ARG A 180 8.53 6.57 -20.77
#